data_9a9a98410cefd5cf7a08a258c2b4be9b
#
_entry.id   9a9a98410cefd5cf7a08a258c2b4be9b
#
_cell.length_a   1.000
_cell.length_b   1.000
_cell.length_c   1.000
_cell.angle_alpha   90.00
_cell.angle_beta   90.00
_cell.angle_gamma   90.00
#
_symmetry.space_group_name_H-M   'P 1'
#
loop_
_entity.id
_entity.type
_entity.pdbx_description
1 polymer ?
#
loop_
_entity_poly.entity_id
_entity_poly.type
_entity_poly.pdbx_seq_one_letter_code
_entity_poly.pdbx_strand_id
1 'polypeptide(L)'
;MKLNVLTLALAAAAVVSGQAYAQAPIIIKFSHVVANDTPKGKAAERFKELAEKGTKGRVKVEVYPNSTLYKDKEEMEALQLGAVQMLAPSLAKFGPLGVKEFEAFDLPYIFPTKDVLYRVTEGPVGKDLFKKLEPKGIVGLAYWDNGFKIMSSNKPMHVPADFKGMKMRIQSSKVLDAQMRALGANPQVMAFSEVYQALQTGVVDGTENPPSNLYTQKMHEVQKHVTVSNHGYLGYAVIVNKKFWDGLPADIRTQLDGAMRDATKYANAIAQQENDKAMAAVKASGKTEVYALNDKEKAEWRKALAPVQKDMESRIGKATIDAVNKEAAALGAK
;
A
#
# COMPACT_ATOMS: atom_id res chain seq x y z
N MET A 1 96.76 -6.68 -1.64
CA MET A 1 95.69 -5.77 -1.61
C MET A 1 94.41 -6.52 -2.05
N LYS A 2 93.52 -6.87 -1.08
CA LYS A 2 92.25 -7.61 -1.35
C LYS A 2 91.16 -6.66 -1.09
N LEU A 3 90.37 -6.32 -2.08
CA LEU A 3 89.14 -5.49 -1.96
C LEU A 3 87.97 -6.42 -1.71
N ASN A 4 87.35 -6.25 -0.55
CA ASN A 4 86.06 -6.92 -0.20
C ASN A 4 84.90 -6.07 -0.72
N VAL A 5 84.14 -6.66 -1.65
CA VAL A 5 82.89 -6.07 -2.11
C VAL A 5 81.75 -6.63 -1.25
N LEU A 6 81.15 -5.76 -0.43
CA LEU A 6 79.96 -6.07 0.40
C LEU A 6 78.75 -5.92 -0.47
N THR A 7 78.06 -7.00 -0.78
CA THR A 7 76.78 -6.97 -1.52
C THR A 7 75.66 -6.74 -0.56
N LEU A 8 75.03 -5.54 -0.62
CA LEU A 8 73.82 -5.19 0.13
C LEU A 8 72.61 -5.73 -0.68
N ALA A 9 71.95 -6.77 -0.15
CA ALA A 9 70.68 -7.23 -0.69
C ALA A 9 69.54 -6.39 -0.06
N LEU A 10 68.95 -5.45 -0.83
CA LEU A 10 67.69 -4.78 -0.48
C LEU A 10 66.51 -5.72 -0.77
N ALA A 11 65.91 -6.28 0.30
CA ALA A 11 64.62 -6.95 0.19
C ALA A 11 63.52 -5.87 0.09
N ALA A 12 63.04 -5.59 -1.11
CA ALA A 12 61.85 -4.79 -1.33
C ALA A 12 60.60 -5.62 -0.96
N ALA A 13 60.11 -5.47 0.24
CA ALA A 13 58.76 -5.97 0.62
C ALA A 13 57.70 -5.17 -0.13
N ALA A 14 57.21 -5.71 -1.23
CA ALA A 14 56.02 -5.17 -1.89
C ALA A 14 54.82 -5.36 -0.99
N VAL A 15 54.44 -4.31 -0.27
CA VAL A 15 53.14 -4.22 0.40
C VAL A 15 52.10 -4.05 -0.69
N VAL A 16 51.54 -5.18 -1.14
CA VAL A 16 50.32 -5.18 -1.96
C VAL A 16 49.18 -4.73 -1.02
N SER A 17 49.01 -3.43 -0.87
CA SER A 17 47.77 -2.85 -0.33
C SER A 17 46.66 -3.22 -1.32
N GLY A 18 45.97 -4.32 -1.04
CA GLY A 18 44.72 -4.67 -1.70
C GLY A 18 43.75 -3.55 -1.46
N GLN A 19 43.67 -2.63 -2.40
CA GLN A 19 42.55 -1.73 -2.46
C GLN A 19 41.30 -2.60 -2.64
N ALA A 20 40.56 -2.85 -1.53
CA ALA A 20 39.24 -3.38 -1.59
C ALA A 20 38.42 -2.34 -2.39
N TYR A 21 38.25 -2.57 -3.68
CA TYR A 21 37.29 -1.82 -4.47
C TYR A 21 35.96 -2.00 -3.76
N ALA A 22 35.49 -0.97 -3.09
CA ALA A 22 34.16 -0.96 -2.52
C ALA A 22 33.19 -1.18 -3.67
N GLN A 23 32.57 -2.35 -3.69
CA GLN A 23 31.58 -2.69 -4.70
C GLN A 23 30.49 -1.62 -4.66
N ALA A 24 30.13 -1.06 -5.83
CA ALA A 24 29.06 -0.07 -5.91
C ALA A 24 27.79 -0.61 -5.23
N PRO A 25 27.09 0.22 -4.47
CA PRO A 25 25.91 -0.24 -3.75
C PRO A 25 24.82 -0.72 -4.73
N ILE A 26 24.09 -1.74 -4.31
CA ILE A 26 22.90 -2.20 -5.01
C ILE A 26 21.82 -1.13 -4.81
N ILE A 27 21.29 -0.58 -5.90
CA ILE A 27 20.26 0.45 -5.86
C ILE A 27 18.88 -0.20 -5.85
N ILE A 28 18.04 0.16 -4.88
CA ILE A 28 16.62 -0.20 -4.82
C ILE A 28 15.80 1.07 -5.01
N LYS A 29 15.20 1.24 -6.17
CA LYS A 29 14.18 2.27 -6.38
C LYS A 29 12.87 1.77 -5.81
N PHE A 30 12.36 2.46 -4.79
CA PHE A 30 11.11 2.17 -4.13
C PHE A 30 10.09 3.29 -4.41
N SER A 31 9.16 3.04 -5.31
CA SER A 31 8.14 4.03 -5.72
C SER A 31 6.81 3.80 -5.02
N HIS A 32 6.12 4.88 -4.69
CA HIS A 32 4.74 4.85 -4.19
C HIS A 32 3.97 6.13 -4.50
N VAL A 33 2.63 6.05 -4.47
CA VAL A 33 1.75 7.11 -4.98
C VAL A 33 1.24 8.08 -3.91
N VAL A 34 1.58 7.90 -2.65
CA VAL A 34 1.12 8.74 -1.53
C VAL A 34 2.24 9.65 -1.00
N ALA A 35 1.88 10.62 -0.16
CA ALA A 35 2.84 11.51 0.48
C ALA A 35 3.70 10.78 1.54
N ASN A 36 4.89 11.33 1.82
CA ASN A 36 5.82 10.74 2.80
C ASN A 36 5.29 10.75 4.24
N ASP A 37 4.39 11.66 4.57
CA ASP A 37 3.78 11.80 5.90
C ASP A 37 2.57 10.86 6.13
N THR A 38 2.23 10.00 5.15
CA THR A 38 1.29 8.89 5.35
C THR A 38 1.94 7.70 6.08
N PRO A 39 1.16 6.76 6.67
CA PRO A 39 1.71 5.53 7.23
C PRO A 39 2.65 4.79 6.25
N LYS A 40 2.23 4.63 4.99
CA LYS A 40 3.04 4.00 3.94
C LYS A 40 4.33 4.78 3.64
N GLY A 41 4.26 6.10 3.49
CA GLY A 41 5.43 6.92 3.21
C GLY A 41 6.46 6.81 4.34
N LYS A 42 6.03 6.95 5.60
CA LYS A 42 6.88 6.77 6.79
C LYS A 42 7.48 5.36 6.87
N ALA A 43 6.72 4.34 6.49
CA ALA A 43 7.21 2.96 6.45
C ALA A 43 8.26 2.73 5.36
N ALA A 44 8.10 3.35 4.19
CA ALA A 44 9.10 3.28 3.12
C ALA A 44 10.43 3.92 3.53
N GLU A 45 10.39 5.08 4.19
CA GLU A 45 11.59 5.73 4.74
C GLU A 45 12.21 4.89 5.87
N ARG A 46 11.37 4.27 6.72
CA ARG A 46 11.87 3.37 7.77
C ARG A 46 12.54 2.12 7.19
N PHE A 47 11.99 1.54 6.14
CA PHE A 47 12.61 0.44 5.41
C PHE A 47 13.96 0.86 4.83
N LYS A 48 14.05 2.02 4.19
CA LYS A 48 15.30 2.59 3.67
C LYS A 48 16.37 2.66 4.77
N GLU A 49 16.04 3.31 5.89
CA GLU A 49 16.97 3.46 7.03
C GLU A 49 17.50 2.10 7.52
N LEU A 50 16.59 1.14 7.73
CA LEU A 50 16.94 -0.19 8.23
C LEU A 50 17.73 -1.02 7.22
N ALA A 51 17.37 -0.96 5.94
CA ALA A 51 18.05 -1.67 4.87
C ALA A 51 19.48 -1.16 4.66
N GLU A 52 19.67 0.15 4.57
CA GLU A 52 20.99 0.77 4.38
C GLU A 52 21.90 0.49 5.59
N LYS A 53 21.38 0.62 6.81
CA LYS A 53 22.10 0.30 8.05
C LYS A 53 22.44 -1.19 8.14
N GLY A 54 21.47 -2.08 7.93
CA GLY A 54 21.63 -3.53 8.05
C GLY A 54 22.64 -4.09 7.05
N THR A 55 22.67 -3.55 5.84
CA THR A 55 23.60 -3.95 4.79
C THR A 55 24.94 -3.21 4.84
N LYS A 56 25.16 -2.33 5.84
CA LYS A 56 26.36 -1.49 5.99
C LYS A 56 26.67 -0.70 4.71
N GLY A 57 25.62 -0.13 4.07
CA GLY A 57 25.73 0.66 2.86
C GLY A 57 25.93 -0.13 1.57
N ARG A 58 25.91 -1.46 1.59
CA ARG A 58 25.94 -2.27 0.37
C ARG A 58 24.65 -2.20 -0.45
N VAL A 59 23.55 -1.75 0.17
CA VAL A 59 22.29 -1.39 -0.49
C VAL A 59 22.03 0.07 -0.26
N LYS A 60 21.53 0.76 -1.29
CA LYS A 60 20.97 2.11 -1.22
C LYS A 60 19.52 2.08 -1.67
N VAL A 61 18.61 2.59 -0.83
CA VAL A 61 17.18 2.66 -1.17
C VAL A 61 16.82 4.10 -1.55
N GLU A 62 16.28 4.28 -2.74
CA GLU A 62 15.79 5.54 -3.24
C GLU A 62 14.26 5.54 -3.21
N VAL A 63 13.67 6.29 -2.28
CA VAL A 63 12.21 6.38 -2.13
C VAL A 63 11.67 7.48 -3.03
N TYR A 64 10.66 7.15 -3.84
CA TYR A 64 9.98 8.04 -4.78
C TYR A 64 8.49 8.15 -4.41
N PRO A 65 8.10 9.15 -3.58
CA PRO A 65 6.73 9.35 -3.14
C PRO A 65 5.89 10.11 -4.18
N ASN A 66 4.59 10.28 -3.89
CA ASN A 66 3.66 11.13 -4.64
C ASN A 66 3.63 10.88 -6.15
N SER A 67 3.79 9.62 -6.59
CA SER A 67 3.83 9.28 -8.02
C SER A 67 4.94 10.00 -8.80
N THR A 68 6.04 10.40 -8.15
CA THR A 68 7.13 11.15 -8.78
C THR A 68 7.92 10.31 -9.79
N LEU A 69 7.90 8.98 -9.66
CA LEU A 69 8.54 8.09 -10.61
C LEU A 69 7.53 7.40 -11.53
N TYR A 70 6.47 6.81 -10.96
CA TYR A 70 5.39 6.15 -11.69
C TYR A 70 4.03 6.44 -11.07
N LYS A 71 3.00 6.62 -11.92
CA LYS A 71 1.60 6.71 -11.51
C LYS A 71 0.99 5.32 -11.32
N ASP A 72 -0.21 5.28 -10.74
CA ASP A 72 -0.98 4.07 -10.44
C ASP A 72 -1.10 3.05 -11.58
N LYS A 73 -1.23 3.53 -12.83
CA LYS A 73 -1.46 2.66 -13.99
C LYS A 73 -0.18 2.02 -14.51
N GLU A 74 0.96 2.68 -14.31
CA GLU A 74 2.24 2.34 -14.93
C GLU A 74 3.17 1.59 -13.98
N GLU A 75 3.01 1.79 -12.65
CA GLU A 75 3.96 1.27 -11.65
C GLU A 75 4.10 -0.26 -11.68
N MET A 76 3.02 -1.00 -11.91
CA MET A 76 3.04 -2.47 -11.91
C MET A 76 3.81 -3.02 -13.11
N GLU A 77 3.61 -2.43 -14.30
CA GLU A 77 4.36 -2.79 -15.51
C GLU A 77 5.84 -2.41 -15.36
N ALA A 78 6.14 -1.22 -14.82
CA ALA A 78 7.50 -0.79 -14.56
C ALA A 78 8.24 -1.74 -13.60
N LEU A 79 7.55 -2.27 -12.57
CA LEU A 79 8.10 -3.29 -11.69
C LEU A 79 8.40 -4.60 -12.44
N GLN A 80 7.45 -5.10 -13.23
CA GLN A 80 7.61 -6.35 -13.99
C GLN A 80 8.77 -6.26 -14.99
N LEU A 81 8.95 -5.10 -15.64
CA LEU A 81 10.07 -4.83 -16.54
C LEU A 81 11.41 -4.59 -15.82
N GLY A 82 11.41 -4.42 -14.49
CA GLY A 82 12.60 -4.15 -13.68
C GLY A 82 13.08 -2.70 -13.71
N ALA A 83 12.29 -1.77 -14.26
CA ALA A 83 12.60 -0.33 -14.27
C ALA A 83 12.53 0.29 -12.87
N VAL A 84 11.76 -0.31 -11.97
CA VAL A 84 11.71 -0.04 -10.53
C VAL A 84 11.82 -1.39 -9.79
N GLN A 85 12.50 -1.42 -8.64
CA GLN A 85 12.76 -2.65 -7.91
C GLN A 85 11.64 -2.98 -6.94
N MET A 86 11.08 -1.98 -6.25
CA MET A 86 10.07 -2.16 -5.21
C MET A 86 8.91 -1.17 -5.36
N LEU A 87 7.72 -1.64 -5.02
CA LEU A 87 6.49 -0.86 -4.94
C LEU A 87 5.72 -1.21 -3.67
N ALA A 88 4.78 -0.34 -3.30
CA ALA A 88 3.74 -0.62 -2.31
C ALA A 88 2.35 -0.22 -2.85
N PRO A 89 1.84 -0.92 -3.90
CA PRO A 89 0.53 -0.66 -4.47
C PRO A 89 -0.58 -1.03 -3.51
N SER A 90 -1.74 -0.39 -3.68
CA SER A 90 -2.96 -0.81 -3.01
C SER A 90 -3.40 -2.20 -3.48
N LEU A 91 -4.04 -2.97 -2.58
CA LEU A 91 -4.50 -4.33 -2.87
C LEU A 91 -5.50 -4.38 -4.04
N ALA A 92 -6.23 -3.30 -4.28
CA ALA A 92 -7.14 -3.13 -5.42
C ALA A 92 -6.48 -3.26 -6.81
N LYS A 93 -5.14 -3.11 -6.90
CA LYS A 93 -4.42 -3.10 -8.18
C LYS A 93 -4.04 -4.50 -8.69
N PHE A 94 -4.18 -5.52 -7.88
CA PHE A 94 -3.82 -6.88 -8.27
C PHE A 94 -4.89 -7.59 -9.09
N GLY A 95 -6.17 -7.18 -8.98
CA GLY A 95 -7.24 -7.67 -9.84
C GLY A 95 -6.98 -7.44 -11.33
N PRO A 96 -6.67 -6.20 -11.77
CA PRO A 96 -6.25 -5.90 -13.14
C PRO A 96 -4.98 -6.64 -13.58
N LEU A 97 -4.05 -6.93 -12.67
CA LEU A 97 -2.86 -7.75 -12.94
C LEU A 97 -3.20 -9.23 -13.22
N GLY A 98 -4.44 -9.63 -12.96
CA GLY A 98 -4.96 -10.99 -13.16
C GLY A 98 -4.96 -11.85 -11.90
N VAL A 99 -4.70 -11.29 -10.72
CA VAL A 99 -4.82 -11.98 -9.42
C VAL A 99 -6.06 -11.43 -8.70
N LYS A 100 -7.22 -11.87 -9.19
CA LYS A 100 -8.54 -11.34 -8.81
C LYS A 100 -8.89 -11.59 -7.33
N GLU A 101 -8.28 -12.58 -6.72
CA GLU A 101 -8.49 -12.94 -5.32
C GLU A 101 -8.10 -11.80 -4.35
N PHE A 102 -7.17 -10.93 -4.74
CA PHE A 102 -6.85 -9.73 -3.95
C PHE A 102 -8.03 -8.76 -3.82
N GLU A 103 -8.98 -8.80 -4.74
CA GLU A 103 -10.18 -7.96 -4.65
C GLU A 103 -11.09 -8.34 -3.46
N ALA A 104 -10.84 -9.49 -2.78
CA ALA A 104 -11.50 -9.81 -1.51
C ALA A 104 -11.29 -8.72 -0.44
N PHE A 105 -10.13 -8.05 -0.45
CA PHE A 105 -9.85 -6.95 0.47
C PHE A 105 -10.70 -5.70 0.23
N ASP A 106 -11.27 -5.56 -0.96
CA ASP A 106 -12.15 -4.44 -1.32
C ASP A 106 -13.62 -4.70 -0.97
N LEU A 107 -13.99 -5.93 -0.59
CA LEU A 107 -15.38 -6.26 -0.24
C LEU A 107 -15.84 -5.39 0.94
N PRO A 108 -17.04 -4.80 0.84
CA PRO A 108 -17.55 -3.95 1.90
C PRO A 108 -17.73 -4.72 3.21
N TYR A 109 -17.23 -4.14 4.29
CA TYR A 109 -17.32 -4.69 5.66
C TYR A 109 -16.73 -6.08 5.85
N ILE A 110 -15.86 -6.56 4.95
CA ILE A 110 -15.23 -7.89 5.04
C ILE A 110 -14.33 -8.04 6.28
N PHE A 111 -13.78 -6.92 6.76
CA PHE A 111 -12.97 -6.87 7.98
C PHE A 111 -13.73 -6.13 9.08
N PRO A 112 -14.38 -6.84 10.01
CA PRO A 112 -15.07 -6.20 11.14
C PRO A 112 -14.11 -5.47 12.08
N THR A 113 -12.88 -5.98 12.24
CA THR A 113 -11.83 -5.43 13.09
C THR A 113 -10.45 -5.52 12.42
N LYS A 114 -9.48 -4.77 12.96
CA LYS A 114 -8.08 -4.89 12.52
C LYS A 114 -7.44 -6.22 12.88
N ASP A 115 -7.89 -6.85 13.97
CA ASP A 115 -7.37 -8.18 14.36
C ASP A 115 -7.71 -9.23 13.30
N VAL A 116 -8.91 -9.17 12.72
CA VAL A 116 -9.29 -10.05 11.59
C VAL A 116 -8.39 -9.75 10.37
N LEU A 117 -8.18 -8.48 10.07
CA LEU A 117 -7.29 -8.08 8.98
C LEU A 117 -5.87 -8.64 9.15
N TYR A 118 -5.26 -8.44 10.30
CA TYR A 118 -3.89 -8.93 10.56
C TYR A 118 -3.82 -10.46 10.52
N ARG A 119 -4.82 -11.13 11.05
CA ARG A 119 -4.91 -12.58 10.99
C ARG A 119 -4.99 -13.10 9.56
N VAL A 120 -5.72 -12.41 8.68
CA VAL A 120 -5.79 -12.74 7.25
C VAL A 120 -4.47 -12.45 6.54
N THR A 121 -3.88 -11.28 6.74
CA THR A 121 -2.67 -10.85 6.03
C THR A 121 -1.41 -11.59 6.47
N GLU A 122 -1.27 -11.90 7.76
CA GLU A 122 -0.12 -12.61 8.32
C GLU A 122 -0.28 -14.13 8.26
N GLY A 123 -1.51 -14.58 8.07
CA GLY A 123 -1.91 -15.99 8.05
C GLY A 123 -1.75 -16.67 6.68
N PRO A 124 -2.32 -17.88 6.55
CA PRO A 124 -2.26 -18.66 5.31
C PRO A 124 -2.86 -17.93 4.10
N VAL A 125 -3.97 -17.21 4.28
CA VAL A 125 -4.65 -16.48 3.20
C VAL A 125 -3.71 -15.47 2.54
N GLY A 126 -3.08 -14.61 3.34
CA GLY A 126 -2.14 -13.60 2.83
C GLY A 126 -0.93 -14.22 2.15
N LYS A 127 -0.38 -15.31 2.72
CA LYS A 127 0.76 -16.04 2.13
C LYS A 127 0.40 -16.69 0.80
N ASP A 128 -0.78 -17.28 0.69
CA ASP A 128 -1.22 -17.92 -0.55
C ASP A 128 -1.51 -16.90 -1.65
N LEU A 129 -2.02 -15.71 -1.29
CA LEU A 129 -2.17 -14.61 -2.23
C LEU A 129 -0.80 -14.15 -2.78
N PHE A 130 0.22 -14.03 -1.95
CA PHE A 130 1.56 -13.67 -2.40
C PHE A 130 2.17 -14.71 -3.34
N LYS A 131 1.97 -16.01 -3.11
CA LYS A 131 2.41 -17.06 -4.04
C LYS A 131 1.82 -16.90 -5.44
N LYS A 132 0.57 -16.39 -5.55
CA LYS A 132 -0.08 -16.13 -6.85
C LYS A 132 0.56 -14.99 -7.64
N LEU A 133 1.42 -14.18 -7.01
CA LEU A 133 2.17 -13.11 -7.69
C LEU A 133 3.45 -13.64 -8.35
N GLU A 134 4.00 -14.76 -7.91
CA GLU A 134 5.27 -15.28 -8.42
C GLU A 134 5.25 -15.58 -9.93
N PRO A 135 4.19 -16.19 -10.50
CA PRO A 135 4.08 -16.39 -11.95
C PRO A 135 4.00 -15.06 -12.75
N LYS A 136 3.72 -13.95 -12.06
CA LYS A 136 3.71 -12.61 -12.65
C LYS A 136 5.07 -11.91 -12.59
N GLY A 137 6.11 -12.60 -12.12
CA GLY A 137 7.45 -12.04 -11.93
C GLY A 137 7.57 -11.12 -10.71
N ILE A 138 6.72 -11.32 -9.70
CA ILE A 138 6.60 -10.48 -8.51
C ILE A 138 6.74 -11.33 -7.26
N VAL A 139 7.51 -10.86 -6.27
CA VAL A 139 7.57 -11.42 -4.92
C VAL A 139 6.86 -10.48 -3.97
N GLY A 140 5.91 -11.00 -3.19
CA GLY A 140 5.27 -10.27 -2.09
C GLY A 140 6.13 -10.35 -0.83
N LEU A 141 6.41 -9.20 -0.20
CA LEU A 141 7.27 -9.11 0.98
C LEU A 141 6.48 -8.85 2.26
N ALA A 142 5.48 -7.98 2.22
CA ALA A 142 4.73 -7.57 3.40
C ALA A 142 3.37 -6.97 3.02
N TYR A 143 2.44 -7.01 3.99
CA TYR A 143 1.21 -6.20 3.96
C TYR A 143 1.34 -5.03 4.91
N TRP A 144 1.05 -3.81 4.42
CA TRP A 144 1.05 -2.60 5.22
C TRP A 144 -0.37 -2.06 5.38
N ASP A 145 -0.78 -1.83 6.61
CA ASP A 145 -2.07 -1.23 6.95
C ASP A 145 -2.08 0.26 6.58
N ASN A 146 -3.20 0.74 6.04
CA ASN A 146 -3.48 2.17 5.96
C ASN A 146 -4.75 2.55 6.74
N GLY A 147 -5.75 1.69 6.76
CA GLY A 147 -6.93 1.88 7.58
C GLY A 147 -8.27 1.72 6.87
N PHE A 148 -9.34 1.90 7.64
CA PHE A 148 -10.69 1.89 7.10
C PHE A 148 -10.98 3.16 6.31
N LYS A 149 -11.74 3.01 5.23
CA LYS A 149 -12.11 4.08 4.33
C LYS A 149 -13.31 4.87 4.86
N ILE A 150 -13.25 6.15 4.61
CA ILE A 150 -14.34 7.11 4.77
C ILE A 150 -14.71 7.65 3.39
N MET A 151 -15.94 8.19 3.25
CA MET A 151 -16.36 8.87 2.02
C MET A 151 -16.14 10.37 2.15
N SER A 152 -15.80 11.04 1.06
CA SER A 152 -15.83 12.51 0.98
C SER A 152 -16.55 12.98 -0.26
N SER A 153 -17.24 14.12 -0.18
CA SER A 153 -17.93 14.74 -1.30
C SER A 153 -18.28 16.21 -1.05
N ASN A 154 -18.86 16.86 -2.05
CA ASN A 154 -19.41 18.20 -1.92
C ASN A 154 -20.89 18.24 -1.49
N LYS A 155 -21.49 17.08 -1.23
CA LYS A 155 -22.85 16.91 -0.70
C LYS A 155 -22.84 15.96 0.49
N PRO A 156 -23.75 16.13 1.47
CA PRO A 156 -23.89 15.14 2.55
C PRO A 156 -24.19 13.74 2.01
N MET A 157 -23.62 12.72 2.66
CA MET A 157 -23.81 11.31 2.29
C MET A 157 -24.10 10.50 3.57
N HIS A 158 -25.32 10.57 4.03
CA HIS A 158 -25.74 9.89 5.28
C HIS A 158 -26.32 8.49 4.98
N VAL A 159 -27.08 8.39 3.91
CA VAL A 159 -27.76 7.14 3.51
C VAL A 159 -27.37 6.75 2.07
N PRO A 160 -27.54 5.48 1.67
CA PRO A 160 -27.23 5.04 0.30
C PRO A 160 -27.92 5.85 -0.80
N ALA A 161 -29.14 6.36 -0.55
CA ALA A 161 -29.88 7.16 -1.53
C ALA A 161 -29.16 8.47 -1.91
N ASP A 162 -28.32 9.02 -1.03
CA ASP A 162 -27.58 10.26 -1.26
C ASP A 162 -26.54 10.13 -2.37
N PHE A 163 -26.13 8.89 -2.69
CA PHE A 163 -25.15 8.60 -3.75
C PHE A 163 -25.74 8.60 -5.15
N LYS A 164 -27.05 8.64 -5.28
CA LYS A 164 -27.71 8.50 -6.59
C LYS A 164 -27.20 9.53 -7.59
N GLY A 165 -26.59 9.00 -8.68
CA GLY A 165 -26.09 9.79 -9.79
C GLY A 165 -24.75 10.48 -9.54
N MET A 166 -24.16 10.40 -8.32
CA MET A 166 -22.87 11.00 -8.02
C MET A 166 -21.75 10.29 -8.78
N LYS A 167 -20.81 11.05 -9.30
CA LYS A 167 -19.58 10.53 -9.88
C LYS A 167 -18.55 10.31 -8.77
N MET A 168 -18.35 9.06 -8.40
CA MET A 168 -17.42 8.70 -7.31
C MET A 168 -16.11 8.16 -7.87
N ARG A 169 -15.00 8.80 -7.54
CA ARG A 169 -13.69 8.26 -7.90
C ARG A 169 -13.41 6.97 -7.15
N ILE A 170 -12.93 5.98 -7.86
CA ILE A 170 -12.46 4.71 -7.30
C ILE A 170 -11.06 4.33 -7.83
N GLN A 171 -10.44 3.36 -7.17
CA GLN A 171 -9.27 2.64 -7.68
C GLN A 171 -9.70 1.58 -8.72
N SER A 172 -8.72 0.98 -9.41
CA SER A 172 -8.96 -0.02 -10.46
C SER A 172 -9.38 -1.38 -9.86
N SER A 173 -10.60 -1.47 -9.31
CA SER A 173 -11.16 -2.70 -8.77
C SER A 173 -12.60 -2.88 -9.23
N LYS A 174 -12.95 -4.10 -9.63
CA LYS A 174 -14.33 -4.42 -10.00
C LYS A 174 -15.26 -4.51 -8.79
N VAL A 175 -14.72 -4.83 -7.62
CA VAL A 175 -15.47 -4.80 -6.37
C VAL A 175 -15.84 -3.37 -6.00
N LEU A 176 -14.90 -2.42 -6.11
CA LEU A 176 -15.18 -1.00 -5.86
C LEU A 176 -16.17 -0.43 -6.87
N ASP A 177 -16.10 -0.86 -8.14
CA ASP A 177 -17.11 -0.49 -9.16
C ASP A 177 -18.50 -1.01 -8.75
N ALA A 178 -18.61 -2.28 -8.38
CA ALA A 178 -19.87 -2.89 -7.93
C ALA A 178 -20.41 -2.21 -6.66
N GLN A 179 -19.53 -1.87 -5.71
CA GLN A 179 -19.90 -1.17 -4.48
C GLN A 179 -20.52 0.21 -4.76
N MET A 180 -19.90 1.02 -5.61
CA MET A 180 -20.44 2.34 -5.95
C MET A 180 -21.76 2.24 -6.70
N ARG A 181 -21.91 1.26 -7.61
CA ARG A 181 -23.17 1.00 -8.31
C ARG A 181 -24.28 0.53 -7.36
N ALA A 182 -23.96 -0.29 -6.38
CA ALA A 182 -24.92 -0.73 -5.37
C ALA A 182 -25.44 0.45 -4.52
N LEU A 183 -24.65 1.51 -4.37
CA LEU A 183 -25.07 2.77 -3.74
C LEU A 183 -25.81 3.71 -4.72
N GLY A 184 -25.92 3.35 -6.01
CA GLY A 184 -26.53 4.20 -7.05
C GLY A 184 -25.61 5.27 -7.63
N ALA A 185 -24.33 5.23 -7.33
CA ALA A 185 -23.32 6.15 -7.85
C ALA A 185 -22.76 5.68 -9.22
N ASN A 186 -22.07 6.60 -9.90
CA ASN A 186 -21.35 6.37 -11.14
C ASN A 186 -19.85 6.30 -10.84
N PRO A 187 -19.23 5.10 -10.75
CA PRO A 187 -17.80 4.97 -10.44
C PRO A 187 -16.92 5.48 -11.58
N GLN A 188 -15.87 6.20 -11.23
CA GLN A 188 -14.86 6.74 -12.14
C GLN A 188 -13.46 6.26 -11.74
N VAL A 189 -12.85 5.39 -12.53
CA VAL A 189 -11.48 4.91 -12.28
C VAL A 189 -10.47 5.99 -12.66
N MET A 190 -9.66 6.41 -11.67
CA MET A 190 -8.71 7.50 -11.86
C MET A 190 -7.45 7.28 -11.02
N ALA A 191 -6.27 7.65 -11.55
CA ALA A 191 -5.02 7.61 -10.82
C ALA A 191 -5.05 8.52 -9.58
N PHE A 192 -4.38 8.11 -8.49
CA PHE A 192 -4.45 8.84 -7.22
C PHE A 192 -3.92 10.28 -7.33
N SER A 193 -2.87 10.50 -8.12
CA SER A 193 -2.30 11.82 -8.39
C SER A 193 -3.22 12.78 -9.12
N GLU A 194 -4.30 12.31 -9.73
CA GLU A 194 -5.27 13.12 -10.49
C GLU A 194 -6.50 13.50 -9.65
N VAL A 195 -6.68 12.87 -8.48
CA VAL A 195 -7.93 12.96 -7.71
C VAL A 195 -8.18 14.37 -7.19
N TYR A 196 -7.18 15.04 -6.60
CA TYR A 196 -7.37 16.41 -6.08
C TYR A 196 -7.90 17.35 -7.16
N GLN A 197 -7.28 17.35 -8.33
CA GLN A 197 -7.68 18.20 -9.44
C GLN A 197 -9.08 17.86 -9.96
N ALA A 198 -9.41 16.56 -10.03
CA ALA A 198 -10.72 16.10 -10.49
C ALA A 198 -11.84 16.47 -9.50
N LEU A 199 -11.57 16.45 -8.20
CA LEU A 199 -12.50 16.93 -7.17
C LEU A 199 -12.66 18.45 -7.23
N GLN A 200 -11.56 19.19 -7.41
CA GLN A 200 -11.56 20.65 -7.48
C GLN A 200 -12.38 21.16 -8.67
N THR A 201 -12.25 20.49 -9.82
CA THR A 201 -12.93 20.90 -11.08
C THR A 201 -14.31 20.27 -11.26
N GLY A 202 -14.76 19.39 -10.33
CA GLY A 202 -16.06 18.72 -10.42
C GLY A 202 -16.14 17.61 -11.49
N VAL A 203 -14.99 17.11 -11.98
CA VAL A 203 -14.95 15.91 -12.85
C VAL A 203 -15.49 14.71 -12.10
N VAL A 204 -15.21 14.63 -10.79
CA VAL A 204 -15.84 13.71 -9.85
C VAL A 204 -16.42 14.49 -8.67
N ASP A 205 -17.49 13.98 -8.07
CA ASP A 205 -18.19 14.60 -6.96
C ASP A 205 -17.60 14.20 -5.60
N GLY A 206 -16.96 13.03 -5.55
CA GLY A 206 -16.42 12.49 -4.31
C GLY A 206 -15.45 11.34 -4.51
N THR A 207 -14.89 10.85 -3.40
CA THR A 207 -13.94 9.74 -3.36
C THR A 207 -14.00 9.02 -2.01
N GLU A 208 -13.35 7.85 -1.93
CA GLU A 208 -13.15 7.11 -0.69
C GLU A 208 -11.66 6.99 -0.39
N ASN A 209 -11.27 7.21 0.86
CA ASN A 209 -9.90 7.05 1.35
C ASN A 209 -9.88 6.91 2.87
N PRO A 210 -8.83 6.34 3.48
CA PRO A 210 -8.57 6.57 4.89
C PRO A 210 -8.23 8.05 5.17
N PRO A 211 -8.44 8.53 6.40
CA PRO A 211 -8.22 9.93 6.78
C PRO A 211 -6.83 10.46 6.45
N SER A 212 -5.78 9.65 6.64
CA SER A 212 -4.40 10.04 6.34
C SER A 212 -4.20 10.41 4.87
N ASN A 213 -4.76 9.64 3.94
CA ASN A 213 -4.68 9.92 2.52
C ASN A 213 -5.50 11.17 2.14
N LEU A 214 -6.70 11.30 2.69
CA LEU A 214 -7.57 12.45 2.45
C LEU A 214 -6.89 13.76 2.88
N TYR A 215 -6.28 13.77 4.07
CA TYR A 215 -5.64 14.96 4.62
C TYR A 215 -4.34 15.32 3.90
N THR A 216 -3.40 14.36 3.76
CA THR A 216 -2.08 14.61 3.18
C THR A 216 -2.12 14.98 1.70
N GLN A 217 -3.15 14.53 0.97
CA GLN A 217 -3.44 14.93 -0.41
C GLN A 217 -4.34 16.18 -0.49
N LYS A 218 -4.60 16.85 0.64
CA LYS A 218 -5.38 18.08 0.75
C LYS A 218 -6.82 17.98 0.20
N MET A 219 -7.35 16.76 0.03
CA MET A 219 -8.69 16.57 -0.52
C MET A 219 -9.78 17.24 0.33
N HIS A 220 -9.57 17.38 1.66
CA HIS A 220 -10.45 18.12 2.56
C HIS A 220 -10.59 19.62 2.21
N GLU A 221 -9.67 20.18 1.41
CA GLU A 221 -9.76 21.58 0.97
C GLU A 221 -10.77 21.78 -0.18
N VAL A 222 -11.08 20.68 -0.89
CA VAL A 222 -11.98 20.67 -2.06
C VAL A 222 -13.20 19.74 -1.87
N GLN A 223 -13.41 19.23 -0.66
CA GLN A 223 -14.55 18.37 -0.28
C GLN A 223 -15.22 18.94 0.98
N LYS A 224 -16.49 19.31 0.88
CA LYS A 224 -17.24 19.97 1.96
C LYS A 224 -17.70 19.01 3.06
N HIS A 225 -17.86 17.73 2.73
CA HIS A 225 -18.40 16.71 3.64
C HIS A 225 -17.52 15.46 3.66
N VAL A 226 -17.35 14.93 4.84
CA VAL A 226 -16.74 13.63 5.10
C VAL A 226 -17.71 12.80 5.91
N THR A 227 -18.00 11.58 5.45
CA THR A 227 -18.81 10.60 6.17
C THR A 227 -17.94 9.47 6.69
N VAL A 228 -17.89 9.31 8.00
CA VAL A 228 -17.16 8.23 8.68
C VAL A 228 -17.99 6.96 8.59
N SER A 229 -17.85 6.25 7.48
CA SER A 229 -18.63 5.06 7.13
C SER A 229 -17.94 3.75 7.47
N ASN A 230 -16.59 3.74 7.48
CA ASN A 230 -15.74 2.55 7.67
C ASN A 230 -16.21 1.34 6.84
N HIS A 231 -16.71 1.62 5.65
CA HIS A 231 -17.38 0.67 4.75
C HIS A 231 -16.42 -0.28 4.03
N GLY A 232 -15.15 0.07 3.95
CA GLY A 232 -14.13 -0.68 3.25
C GLY A 232 -12.76 -0.49 3.89
N TYR A 233 -11.80 -1.22 3.38
CA TYR A 233 -10.42 -1.21 3.85
C TYR A 233 -9.46 -0.76 2.75
N LEU A 234 -8.39 -0.08 3.13
CA LEU A 234 -7.24 0.21 2.28
C LEU A 234 -5.97 -0.31 2.94
N GLY A 235 -5.33 -1.22 2.26
CA GLY A 235 -4.00 -1.72 2.60
C GLY A 235 -3.13 -1.81 1.36
N TYR A 236 -1.87 -2.09 1.60
CA TYR A 236 -0.85 -2.18 0.56
C TYR A 236 -0.13 -3.52 0.63
N ALA A 237 0.30 -4.03 -0.52
CA ALA A 237 1.30 -5.08 -0.58
C ALA A 237 2.64 -4.46 -0.96
N VAL A 238 3.66 -4.64 -0.14
CA VAL A 238 5.04 -4.34 -0.53
C VAL A 238 5.51 -5.49 -1.41
N ILE A 239 5.90 -5.14 -2.62
CA ILE A 239 6.28 -6.11 -3.65
C ILE A 239 7.62 -5.73 -4.28
N VAL A 240 8.31 -6.75 -4.78
CA VAL A 240 9.61 -6.59 -5.43
C VAL A 240 9.64 -7.36 -6.76
N ASN A 241 10.40 -6.86 -7.73
CA ASN A 241 10.67 -7.59 -8.97
C ASN A 241 11.36 -8.92 -8.64
N LYS A 242 10.78 -10.04 -9.09
CA LYS A 242 11.28 -11.39 -8.75
C LYS A 242 12.70 -11.63 -9.24
N LYS A 243 13.02 -11.24 -10.47
CA LYS A 243 14.38 -11.45 -11.05
C LYS A 243 15.43 -10.67 -10.26
N PHE A 244 15.12 -9.43 -9.87
CA PHE A 244 15.99 -8.62 -9.01
C PHE A 244 16.19 -9.29 -7.65
N TRP A 245 15.10 -9.71 -6.99
CA TRP A 245 15.13 -10.31 -5.66
C TRP A 245 15.90 -11.62 -5.61
N ASP A 246 15.67 -12.49 -6.58
CA ASP A 246 16.36 -13.79 -6.69
C ASP A 246 17.85 -13.63 -7.01
N GLY A 247 18.23 -12.56 -7.71
CA GLY A 247 19.62 -12.22 -8.04
C GLY A 247 20.42 -11.59 -6.90
N LEU A 248 19.79 -11.24 -5.78
CA LEU A 248 20.49 -10.66 -4.63
C LEU A 248 21.37 -11.71 -3.92
N PRO A 249 22.56 -11.32 -3.41
CA PRO A 249 23.33 -12.16 -2.49
C PRO A 249 22.47 -12.58 -1.30
N ALA A 250 22.62 -13.83 -0.85
CA ALA A 250 21.78 -14.41 0.19
C ALA A 250 21.81 -13.62 1.52
N ASP A 251 22.98 -13.11 1.90
CA ASP A 251 23.16 -12.30 3.10
C ASP A 251 22.46 -10.93 2.97
N ILE A 252 22.53 -10.28 1.81
CA ILE A 252 21.79 -9.05 1.53
C ILE A 252 20.31 -9.29 1.61
N ARG A 253 19.78 -10.34 0.97
CA ARG A 253 18.36 -10.69 1.02
C ARG A 253 17.89 -10.93 2.45
N THR A 254 18.67 -11.64 3.28
CA THR A 254 18.37 -11.85 4.70
C THR A 254 18.26 -10.53 5.47
N GLN A 255 19.17 -9.57 5.21
CA GLN A 255 19.12 -8.24 5.86
C GLN A 255 17.90 -7.44 5.40
N LEU A 256 17.56 -7.48 4.11
CA LEU A 256 16.37 -6.80 3.57
C LEU A 256 15.07 -7.40 4.10
N ASP A 257 14.99 -8.72 4.26
CA ASP A 257 13.85 -9.40 4.91
C ASP A 257 13.69 -8.95 6.36
N GLY A 258 14.80 -8.82 7.10
CA GLY A 258 14.80 -8.28 8.46
C GLY A 258 14.30 -6.83 8.51
N ALA A 259 14.85 -5.98 7.64
CA ALA A 259 14.46 -4.57 7.53
C ALA A 259 12.97 -4.42 7.17
N MET A 260 12.46 -5.27 6.26
CA MET A 260 11.06 -5.27 5.86
C MET A 260 10.14 -5.70 7.01
N ARG A 261 10.48 -6.73 7.77
CA ARG A 261 9.70 -7.13 8.96
C ARG A 261 9.59 -6.00 9.99
N ASP A 262 10.70 -5.30 10.26
CA ASP A 262 10.69 -4.21 11.24
C ASP A 262 9.97 -2.96 10.72
N ALA A 263 10.12 -2.63 9.44
CA ALA A 263 9.35 -1.57 8.79
C ALA A 263 7.85 -1.87 8.77
N THR A 264 7.47 -3.15 8.59
CA THR A 264 6.05 -3.60 8.63
C THR A 264 5.45 -3.46 10.02
N LYS A 265 6.17 -3.88 11.07
CA LYS A 265 5.73 -3.64 12.46
C LYS A 265 5.51 -2.16 12.73
N TYR A 266 6.43 -1.32 12.29
CA TYR A 266 6.32 0.13 12.43
C TYR A 266 5.10 0.66 11.65
N ALA A 267 4.93 0.30 10.38
CA ALA A 267 3.80 0.72 9.54
C ALA A 267 2.45 0.42 10.20
N ASN A 268 2.26 -0.83 10.65
CA ASN A 268 1.01 -1.31 11.21
C ASN A 268 0.74 -0.68 12.59
N ALA A 269 1.80 -0.42 13.39
CA ALA A 269 1.67 0.24 14.69
C ALA A 269 1.23 1.70 14.58
N ILE A 270 1.69 2.45 13.57
CA ILE A 270 1.36 3.88 13.42
C ILE A 270 0.07 4.15 12.64
N ALA A 271 -0.45 3.18 11.87
CA ALA A 271 -1.53 3.41 10.92
C ALA A 271 -2.77 4.06 11.55
N GLN A 272 -3.24 3.56 12.69
CA GLN A 272 -4.40 4.14 13.38
C GLN A 272 -4.11 5.54 13.91
N GLN A 273 -2.98 5.73 14.58
CA GLN A 273 -2.60 7.02 15.15
C GLN A 273 -2.49 8.11 14.07
N GLU A 274 -1.93 7.80 12.90
CA GLU A 274 -1.81 8.76 11.80
C GLU A 274 -3.18 9.09 11.20
N ASN A 275 -4.12 8.14 11.13
CA ASN A 275 -5.48 8.40 10.71
C ASN A 275 -6.24 9.27 11.72
N ASP A 276 -6.06 9.04 13.03
CA ASP A 276 -6.68 9.84 14.08
C ASP A 276 -6.16 11.29 14.05
N LYS A 277 -4.84 11.47 13.89
CA LYS A 277 -4.22 12.80 13.71
C LYS A 277 -4.75 13.51 12.47
N ALA A 278 -4.84 12.79 11.34
CA ALA A 278 -5.35 13.36 10.10
C ALA A 278 -6.82 13.78 10.24
N MET A 279 -7.66 12.94 10.86
CA MET A 279 -9.06 13.29 11.09
C MET A 279 -9.21 14.51 12.02
N ALA A 280 -8.40 14.59 13.06
CA ALA A 280 -8.37 15.77 13.93
C ALA A 280 -7.98 17.04 13.16
N ALA A 281 -6.99 16.94 12.28
CA ALA A 281 -6.56 18.06 11.44
C ALA A 281 -7.62 18.46 10.40
N VAL A 282 -8.33 17.50 9.79
CA VAL A 282 -9.49 17.78 8.91
C VAL A 282 -10.56 18.57 9.66
N LYS A 283 -10.94 18.12 10.86
CA LYS A 283 -11.92 18.84 11.70
C LYS A 283 -11.44 20.24 12.08
N ALA A 284 -10.17 20.37 12.49
CA ALA A 284 -9.59 21.65 12.90
C ALA A 284 -9.47 22.66 11.75
N SER A 285 -9.40 22.18 10.49
CA SER A 285 -9.33 23.06 9.32
C SER A 285 -10.59 23.92 9.12
N GLY A 286 -11.73 23.48 9.64
CA GLY A 286 -13.02 24.14 9.46
C GLY A 286 -13.55 24.16 8.01
N LYS A 287 -12.84 23.48 7.08
CA LYS A 287 -13.19 23.46 5.64
C LYS A 287 -14.16 22.34 5.29
N THR A 288 -14.23 21.30 6.11
CA THR A 288 -14.96 20.05 5.85
C THR A 288 -15.78 19.66 7.06
N GLU A 289 -17.07 19.49 6.88
CA GLU A 289 -17.95 18.90 7.88
C GLU A 289 -17.67 17.40 7.99
N VAL A 290 -17.49 16.91 9.21
CA VAL A 290 -17.23 15.48 9.48
C VAL A 290 -18.44 14.90 10.19
N TYR A 291 -19.12 13.98 9.52
CA TYR A 291 -20.30 13.28 10.01
C TYR A 291 -20.00 11.80 10.30
N ALA A 292 -20.40 11.34 11.46
CA ALA A 292 -20.33 9.91 11.82
C ALA A 292 -21.72 9.28 11.66
N LEU A 293 -21.81 8.20 10.89
CA LEU A 293 -23.07 7.48 10.71
C LEU A 293 -23.59 6.96 12.05
N ASN A 294 -24.88 7.17 12.31
CA ASN A 294 -25.56 6.52 13.42
C ASN A 294 -25.86 5.03 13.10
N ASP A 295 -26.37 4.28 14.07
CA ASP A 295 -26.52 2.82 13.90
C ASP A 295 -27.61 2.45 12.87
N LYS A 296 -28.65 3.26 12.71
CA LYS A 296 -29.66 3.08 11.66
C LYS A 296 -29.05 3.27 10.28
N GLU A 297 -28.30 4.34 10.08
CA GLU A 297 -27.62 4.64 8.82
C GLU A 297 -26.58 3.55 8.49
N LYS A 298 -25.79 3.11 9.47
CA LYS A 298 -24.86 1.98 9.27
C LYS A 298 -25.58 0.71 8.83
N ALA A 299 -26.75 0.42 9.40
CA ALA A 299 -27.55 -0.73 8.99
C ALA A 299 -28.08 -0.59 7.55
N GLU A 300 -28.49 0.61 7.14
CA GLU A 300 -28.90 0.88 5.75
C GLU A 300 -27.74 0.71 4.78
N TRP A 301 -26.53 1.18 5.11
CA TRP A 301 -25.34 0.99 4.32
C TRP A 301 -24.98 -0.50 4.18
N ARG A 302 -24.96 -1.23 5.30
CA ARG A 302 -24.69 -2.68 5.27
C ARG A 302 -25.70 -3.42 4.40
N LYS A 303 -26.98 -3.09 4.50
CA LYS A 303 -28.05 -3.69 3.69
C LYS A 303 -27.85 -3.40 2.20
N ALA A 304 -27.52 -2.17 1.83
CA ALA A 304 -27.31 -1.78 0.43
C ALA A 304 -26.08 -2.45 -0.17
N LEU A 305 -25.02 -2.65 0.61
CA LEU A 305 -23.75 -3.22 0.15
C LEU A 305 -23.65 -4.75 0.29
N ALA A 306 -24.54 -5.38 1.05
CA ALA A 306 -24.54 -6.85 1.25
C ALA A 306 -24.54 -7.68 -0.05
N PRO A 307 -25.26 -7.30 -1.12
CA PRO A 307 -25.25 -8.06 -2.37
C PRO A 307 -23.86 -8.12 -3.05
N VAL A 308 -23.01 -7.12 -2.86
CA VAL A 308 -21.70 -7.00 -3.54
C VAL A 308 -20.82 -8.24 -3.32
N GLN A 309 -20.81 -8.79 -2.11
CA GLN A 309 -20.00 -9.98 -1.82
C GLN A 309 -20.46 -11.17 -2.67
N LYS A 310 -21.76 -11.41 -2.79
CA LYS A 310 -22.33 -12.49 -3.58
C LYS A 310 -22.09 -12.26 -5.08
N ASP A 311 -22.29 -11.06 -5.55
CA ASP A 311 -22.12 -10.70 -6.97
C ASP A 311 -20.67 -10.85 -7.42
N MET A 312 -19.71 -10.65 -6.51
CA MET A 312 -18.27 -10.76 -6.76
C MET A 312 -17.69 -12.16 -6.48
N GLU A 313 -18.47 -13.08 -5.95
CA GLU A 313 -18.01 -14.42 -5.57
C GLU A 313 -17.38 -15.19 -6.75
N SER A 314 -18.01 -15.17 -7.93
CA SER A 314 -17.47 -15.85 -9.10
C SER A 314 -16.16 -15.24 -9.61
N ARG A 315 -15.94 -13.95 -9.35
CA ARG A 315 -14.73 -13.24 -9.75
C ARG A 315 -13.58 -13.47 -8.80
N ILE A 316 -13.83 -13.33 -7.49
CA ILE A 316 -12.83 -13.45 -6.42
C ILE A 316 -12.50 -14.91 -6.15
N GLY A 317 -13.50 -15.78 -6.26
CA GLY A 317 -13.46 -17.18 -5.84
C GLY A 317 -14.02 -17.36 -4.44
N LYS A 318 -15.05 -18.22 -4.34
CA LYS A 318 -15.72 -18.52 -3.07
C LYS A 318 -14.76 -18.96 -1.98
N ALA A 319 -13.76 -19.80 -2.33
CA ALA A 319 -12.78 -20.31 -1.37
C ALA A 319 -11.98 -19.20 -0.67
N THR A 320 -11.63 -18.12 -1.39
CA THR A 320 -10.91 -16.97 -0.82
C THR A 320 -11.81 -16.20 0.13
N ILE A 321 -13.06 -15.93 -0.27
CA ILE A 321 -14.03 -15.23 0.59
C ILE A 321 -14.33 -16.03 1.84
N ASP A 322 -14.58 -17.34 1.72
CA ASP A 322 -14.83 -18.23 2.85
C ASP A 322 -13.64 -18.29 3.81
N ALA A 323 -12.41 -18.29 3.28
CA ALA A 323 -11.20 -18.28 4.10
C ALA A 323 -11.08 -17.00 4.94
N VAL A 324 -11.39 -15.83 4.35
CA VAL A 324 -11.41 -14.55 5.08
C VAL A 324 -12.52 -14.55 6.14
N ASN A 325 -13.73 -14.97 5.79
CA ASN A 325 -14.87 -15.04 6.71
C ASN A 325 -14.62 -16.03 7.87
N LYS A 326 -13.91 -17.13 7.63
CA LYS A 326 -13.50 -18.08 8.66
C LYS A 326 -12.59 -17.44 9.72
N GLU A 327 -11.65 -16.59 9.29
CA GLU A 327 -10.79 -15.86 10.24
C GLU A 327 -11.59 -14.87 11.09
N ALA A 328 -12.59 -14.19 10.49
CA ALA A 328 -13.51 -13.33 11.24
C ALA A 328 -14.32 -14.10 12.28
N ALA A 329 -14.88 -15.24 11.88
CA ALA A 329 -15.67 -16.11 12.78
C ALA A 329 -14.82 -16.68 13.94
N ALA A 330 -13.55 -17.02 13.68
CA ALA A 330 -12.63 -17.53 14.69
C ALA A 330 -12.30 -16.52 15.80
N LEU A 331 -12.47 -15.23 15.54
CA LEU A 331 -12.31 -14.13 16.51
C LEU A 331 -13.65 -13.68 17.12
N GLY A 332 -14.76 -14.39 16.84
CA GLY A 332 -16.09 -13.99 17.31
C GLY A 332 -16.60 -12.65 16.72
N ALA A 333 -15.95 -12.16 15.69
CA ALA A 333 -16.33 -10.93 15.02
C ALA A 333 -17.51 -11.17 14.06
N LYS A 334 -18.59 -10.38 14.21
CA LYS A 334 -19.82 -10.43 13.39
C LYS A 334 -19.93 -9.20 12.51
#